data_f68fd31d971e6fb76566140eaa1b074a
#
_entry.id   f68fd31d971e6fb76566140eaa1b074a
#
_cell.length_a   1.000
_cell.length_b   1.000
_cell.length_c   1.000
_cell.angle_alpha   90.00
_cell.angle_beta   90.00
_cell.angle_gamma   90.00
#
_symmetry.space_group_name_H-M   'P 1'
#
loop_
_entity.id
_entity.type
_entity.pdbx_description
1 polymer ?
#
loop_
_entity_poly.entity_id
_entity_poly.type
_entity_poly.pdbx_seq_one_letter_code
_entity_poly.pdbx_strand_id
1 'polypeptide(L)'
;MKRIMKKGLALVLSATIISSVAGCGSSDSGDGGSDTIRVAIWDNNQLAGLEEIADEWSQESGHQVEFTVMDWSSYWTMLEAGVSGGEMPDVFWMHSNNATKYMESDVLLNLNDYIEGDEAIDLDNYFEGITELYTQDDVHYALPKDHDTIAVVYNKAIFDKYGVEYPTNDWTWEEFAAIAQEISDKGAEDGIYGTYCNSNSTQDVWYNIIYSYGGKVISDDKKASGYDDPATIEAMKFVTEKILPACPSPDSMASTGPDTMFQSGLVGMICQGSWMVNSFYTADNADDYAWVMMPYADVNGNGQCESSERCSIYNGLGWSIYSGSKNPDAAWSLISHFASKEGQMKQSELGVTMAGYIGCSEPFANTFEGMDVSPFVDIEEEGTLIFRPYSKNTAVWEDDANLALVDAWAAPKTIEEVLQKIAADMNTALAEE
;
A
#
# COMPACT_ATOMS: atom_id res chain seq x y z
N MET A 1 17.72 -22.96 -54.83
CA MET A 1 17.80 -21.92 -55.88
C MET A 1 17.54 -20.60 -55.22
N LYS A 2 18.60 -19.83 -55.00
CA LYS A 2 18.94 -18.47 -55.49
C LYS A 2 17.78 -17.47 -55.39
N ARG A 3 17.86 -16.33 -54.65
CA ARG A 3 18.83 -15.27 -54.85
C ARG A 3 18.87 -14.30 -53.61
N ILE A 4 20.07 -13.97 -53.25
CA ILE A 4 20.56 -12.87 -52.45
C ILE A 4 20.34 -11.56 -53.22
N MET A 5 19.94 -10.45 -52.52
CA MET A 5 20.45 -9.12 -52.92
C MET A 5 20.56 -8.19 -51.73
N LYS A 6 21.76 -7.67 -51.58
CA LYS A 6 22.23 -6.62 -50.65
C LYS A 6 21.97 -5.23 -51.20
N LYS A 7 22.16 -4.26 -50.30
CA LYS A 7 22.52 -2.80 -50.45
C LYS A 7 21.38 -1.89 -49.99
N GLY A 8 21.62 -0.82 -49.26
CA GLY A 8 22.86 -0.11 -48.95
C GLY A 8 22.58 1.04 -47.99
N LEU A 9 23.60 1.33 -47.27
CA LEU A 9 23.78 2.41 -46.29
C LEU A 9 23.75 3.78 -46.97
N ALA A 10 23.00 4.77 -46.45
CA ALA A 10 23.19 6.17 -46.80
C ALA A 10 23.23 7.00 -45.50
N LEU A 11 24.45 7.43 -45.16
CA LEU A 11 24.72 8.50 -44.20
C LEU A 11 24.37 9.84 -44.87
N VAL A 12 23.53 10.63 -44.23
CA VAL A 12 23.37 12.05 -44.56
C VAL A 12 23.83 12.87 -43.36
N LEU A 13 25.01 13.48 -43.48
CA LEU A 13 25.47 14.56 -42.64
C LEU A 13 24.76 15.83 -43.10
N SER A 14 24.01 16.46 -42.21
CA SER A 14 23.51 17.82 -42.40
C SER A 14 24.18 18.75 -41.38
N ALA A 15 25.01 19.62 -41.89
CA ALA A 15 25.66 20.72 -41.16
C ALA A 15 24.62 21.80 -40.83
N THR A 16 24.50 22.14 -39.55
CA THR A 16 23.65 23.27 -39.12
C THR A 16 24.47 24.54 -38.93
N ILE A 17 24.05 25.56 -39.60
CA ILE A 17 24.62 26.91 -39.58
C ILE A 17 24.18 27.60 -38.28
N ILE A 18 25.15 28.06 -37.51
CA ILE A 18 24.96 28.91 -36.33
C ILE A 18 24.75 30.34 -36.80
N SER A 19 23.59 30.91 -36.58
CA SER A 19 23.33 32.34 -36.71
C SER A 19 23.27 32.95 -35.29
N SER A 20 24.31 33.63 -34.92
CA SER A 20 24.37 34.48 -33.74
C SER A 20 23.61 35.78 -33.97
N VAL A 21 22.54 35.98 -33.21
CA VAL A 21 21.93 37.31 -33.03
C VAL A 21 22.20 37.76 -31.61
N ALA A 22 23.09 38.75 -31.48
CA ALA A 22 23.30 39.45 -30.24
C ALA A 22 22.15 40.46 -30.04
N GLY A 23 21.37 40.23 -29.00
CA GLY A 23 20.39 41.20 -28.50
C GLY A 23 20.70 41.45 -27.01
N CYS A 24 21.25 42.62 -26.71
CA CYS A 24 21.35 43.14 -25.35
C CYS A 24 19.93 43.52 -24.86
N GLY A 25 19.53 42.93 -23.74
CA GLY A 25 18.33 43.34 -23.00
C GLY A 25 18.53 42.92 -21.55
N SER A 26 18.65 43.89 -20.68
CA SER A 26 18.72 43.96 -19.21
C SER A 26 18.41 42.68 -18.45
N SER A 27 19.43 42.25 -17.67
CA SER A 27 19.33 41.35 -16.55
C SER A 27 18.35 41.85 -15.50
N ASP A 28 17.21 41.20 -15.43
CA ASP A 28 16.49 41.07 -14.17
C ASP A 28 16.81 39.68 -13.65
N SER A 29 17.67 39.61 -12.63
CA SER A 29 17.97 38.38 -11.91
C SER A 29 16.90 38.17 -10.85
N GLY A 30 15.73 37.81 -11.30
CA GLY A 30 14.76 37.08 -10.47
C GLY A 30 15.23 35.63 -10.38
N ASP A 31 15.38 35.13 -9.20
CA ASP A 31 15.57 33.71 -8.87
C ASP A 31 14.29 32.98 -9.30
N GLY A 32 14.14 32.69 -10.58
CA GLY A 32 12.98 32.03 -11.15
C GLY A 32 13.07 30.56 -10.84
N GLY A 33 12.35 30.11 -9.80
CA GLY A 33 12.01 28.71 -9.62
C GLY A 33 11.40 28.17 -10.94
N SER A 34 11.55 26.89 -11.19
CA SER A 34 10.86 26.22 -12.31
C SER A 34 9.35 26.35 -12.11
N ASP A 35 8.59 26.71 -13.15
CA ASP A 35 7.12 26.69 -13.08
C ASP A 35 6.53 25.28 -12.94
N THR A 36 7.41 24.26 -12.86
CA THR A 36 7.07 22.84 -12.80
C THR A 36 7.37 22.26 -11.45
N ILE A 37 6.39 21.62 -10.83
CA ILE A 37 6.50 20.82 -9.60
C ILE A 37 6.75 19.38 -9.99
N ARG A 38 7.88 18.82 -9.53
CA ARG A 38 8.25 17.43 -9.78
C ARG A 38 7.68 16.55 -8.66
N VAL A 39 6.87 15.57 -9.04
CA VAL A 39 6.19 14.64 -8.14
C VAL A 39 6.71 13.22 -8.36
N ALA A 40 7.10 12.52 -7.31
CA ALA A 40 7.48 11.11 -7.40
C ALA A 40 6.46 10.20 -6.71
N ILE A 41 6.11 9.11 -7.40
CA ILE A 41 5.20 8.07 -6.94
C ILE A 41 5.71 6.69 -7.34
N TRP A 42 5.16 5.61 -6.75
CA TRP A 42 5.59 4.24 -7.11
C TRP A 42 4.50 3.37 -7.75
N ASP A 43 3.27 3.84 -7.87
CA ASP A 43 2.18 3.07 -8.45
C ASP A 43 1.66 3.68 -9.74
N ASN A 44 1.92 3.01 -10.85
CA ASN A 44 1.48 3.44 -12.18
C ASN A 44 -0.04 3.34 -12.36
N ASN A 45 -0.73 2.48 -11.59
CA ASN A 45 -2.18 2.33 -11.71
C ASN A 45 -2.93 3.57 -11.23
N GLN A 46 -2.33 4.35 -10.35
CA GLN A 46 -2.91 5.58 -9.81
C GLN A 46 -2.60 6.82 -10.65
N LEU A 47 -1.60 6.75 -11.55
CA LEU A 47 -1.08 7.91 -12.27
C LEU A 47 -2.15 8.69 -13.02
N ALA A 48 -2.97 8.00 -13.81
CA ALA A 48 -3.95 8.68 -14.67
C ALA A 48 -4.96 9.52 -13.88
N GLY A 49 -5.45 9.04 -12.74
CA GLY A 49 -6.34 9.80 -11.88
C GLY A 49 -5.64 10.95 -11.15
N LEU A 50 -4.39 10.73 -10.72
CA LEU A 50 -3.59 11.80 -10.11
C LEU A 50 -3.23 12.90 -11.10
N GLU A 51 -2.95 12.55 -12.36
CA GLU A 51 -2.73 13.53 -13.43
C GLU A 51 -4.00 14.36 -13.67
N GLU A 52 -5.21 13.75 -13.67
CA GLU A 52 -6.46 14.49 -13.83
C GLU A 52 -6.66 15.52 -12.70
N ILE A 53 -6.42 15.13 -11.44
CA ILE A 53 -6.52 16.05 -10.30
C ILE A 53 -5.46 17.14 -10.38
N ALA A 54 -4.22 16.79 -10.76
CA ALA A 54 -3.13 17.76 -10.92
C ALA A 54 -3.37 18.75 -12.08
N ASP A 55 -4.01 18.30 -13.16
CA ASP A 55 -4.38 19.15 -14.28
C ASP A 55 -5.43 20.21 -13.89
N GLU A 56 -6.40 19.87 -13.04
CA GLU A 56 -7.35 20.82 -12.47
C GLU A 56 -6.59 21.91 -11.69
N TRP A 57 -5.72 21.51 -10.77
CA TRP A 57 -4.87 22.44 -10.02
C TRP A 57 -3.96 23.29 -10.93
N SER A 58 -3.36 22.70 -11.97
CA SER A 58 -2.48 23.40 -12.93
C SER A 58 -3.21 24.51 -13.69
N GLN A 59 -4.48 24.28 -14.02
CA GLN A 59 -5.32 25.28 -14.70
C GLN A 59 -5.61 26.49 -13.79
N GLU A 60 -5.73 26.27 -12.49
CA GLU A 60 -6.03 27.32 -11.50
C GLU A 60 -4.78 28.08 -11.06
N SER A 61 -3.69 27.34 -10.78
CA SER A 61 -2.44 27.89 -10.24
C SER A 61 -1.51 28.50 -11.29
N GLY A 62 -1.59 27.99 -12.54
CA GLY A 62 -0.67 28.33 -13.64
C GLY A 62 0.66 27.57 -13.60
N HIS A 63 0.89 26.73 -12.60
CA HIS A 63 2.05 25.84 -12.53
C HIS A 63 1.84 24.55 -13.34
N GLN A 64 2.92 23.83 -13.62
CA GLN A 64 2.89 22.52 -14.25
C GLN A 64 3.27 21.44 -13.24
N VAL A 65 2.75 20.21 -13.41
CA VAL A 65 3.15 19.03 -12.61
C VAL A 65 3.81 18.02 -13.52
N GLU A 66 4.93 17.46 -13.07
CA GLU A 66 5.64 16.38 -13.75
C GLU A 66 5.75 15.18 -12.83
N PHE A 67 5.03 14.11 -13.15
CA PHE A 67 5.09 12.86 -12.39
C PHE A 67 6.25 11.99 -12.87
N THR A 68 6.97 11.42 -11.90
CA THR A 68 7.94 10.35 -12.11
C THR A 68 7.43 9.11 -11.38
N VAL A 69 7.20 8.02 -12.13
CA VAL A 69 6.75 6.76 -11.58
C VAL A 69 7.88 5.74 -11.61
N MET A 70 8.11 5.05 -10.50
CA MET A 70 9.14 4.01 -10.36
C MET A 70 8.56 2.83 -9.59
N ASP A 71 9.17 1.64 -9.75
CA ASP A 71 8.86 0.53 -8.84
C ASP A 71 9.31 0.85 -7.41
N TRP A 72 8.71 0.14 -6.44
CA TRP A 72 8.95 0.34 -5.01
C TRP A 72 10.43 0.41 -4.62
N SER A 73 11.25 -0.52 -5.10
CA SER A 73 12.66 -0.58 -4.72
C SER A 73 13.47 0.57 -5.34
N SER A 74 13.23 0.87 -6.61
CA SER A 74 13.86 1.98 -7.33
C SER A 74 13.48 3.33 -6.74
N TYR A 75 12.24 3.48 -6.30
CA TYR A 75 11.73 4.68 -5.67
C TYR A 75 12.53 5.06 -4.41
N TRP A 76 12.67 4.14 -3.45
CA TRP A 76 13.42 4.40 -2.22
C TRP A 76 14.91 4.61 -2.49
N THR A 77 15.48 3.87 -3.45
CA THR A 77 16.87 4.08 -3.88
C THR A 77 17.07 5.49 -4.44
N MET A 78 16.13 6.00 -5.23
CA MET A 78 16.17 7.35 -5.79
C MET A 78 16.08 8.40 -4.68
N LEU A 79 15.15 8.26 -3.74
CA LEU A 79 15.02 9.20 -2.62
C LEU A 79 16.29 9.23 -1.76
N GLU A 80 16.88 8.08 -1.43
CA GLU A 80 18.14 8.00 -0.67
C GLU A 80 19.31 8.66 -1.39
N ALA A 81 19.40 8.46 -2.70
CA ALA A 81 20.40 9.15 -3.53
C ALA A 81 20.15 10.67 -3.55
N GLY A 82 18.90 11.09 -3.64
CA GLY A 82 18.48 12.49 -3.60
C GLY A 82 18.83 13.18 -2.29
N VAL A 83 18.59 12.52 -1.15
CA VAL A 83 19.03 13.01 0.19
C VAL A 83 20.51 13.31 0.20
N SER A 84 21.32 12.38 -0.34
CA SER A 84 22.79 12.53 -0.37
C SER A 84 23.28 13.55 -1.39
N GLY A 85 22.58 13.69 -2.53
CA GLY A 85 22.93 14.55 -3.66
C GLY A 85 22.32 15.96 -3.61
N GLY A 86 21.32 16.19 -2.78
CA GLY A 86 20.57 17.45 -2.71
C GLY A 86 19.63 17.68 -3.91
N GLU A 87 19.28 16.62 -4.64
CA GLU A 87 18.37 16.66 -5.80
C GLU A 87 17.22 15.67 -5.59
N MET A 88 16.19 16.10 -4.86
CA MET A 88 14.96 15.34 -4.66
C MET A 88 13.82 15.92 -5.52
N PRO A 89 12.73 15.14 -5.77
CA PRO A 89 11.48 15.70 -6.26
C PRO A 89 10.93 16.73 -5.26
N ASP A 90 10.13 17.67 -5.73
CA ASP A 90 9.55 18.70 -4.87
C ASP A 90 8.49 18.11 -3.92
N VAL A 91 7.68 17.17 -4.46
CA VAL A 91 6.62 16.43 -3.76
C VAL A 91 6.82 14.94 -3.97
N PHE A 92 6.56 14.13 -2.96
CA PHE A 92 6.67 12.68 -3.07
C PHE A 92 5.83 11.95 -2.01
N TRP A 93 5.47 10.71 -2.32
CA TRP A 93 4.78 9.85 -1.39
C TRP A 93 5.67 9.42 -0.24
N MET A 94 5.13 9.41 0.97
CA MET A 94 5.74 8.83 2.15
C MET A 94 4.94 7.62 2.63
N HIS A 95 5.66 6.59 3.10
CA HIS A 95 5.07 5.35 3.60
C HIS A 95 5.49 5.12 5.05
N SER A 96 4.61 4.46 5.82
CA SER A 96 4.80 4.14 7.24
C SER A 96 6.16 3.51 7.57
N ASN A 97 6.67 2.62 6.71
CA ASN A 97 7.93 1.92 6.93
C ASN A 97 9.16 2.84 6.95
N ASN A 98 9.08 3.99 6.27
CA ASN A 98 10.21 4.90 6.09
C ASN A 98 10.01 6.27 6.73
N ALA A 99 8.79 6.60 7.18
CA ALA A 99 8.43 7.93 7.66
C ALA A 99 9.40 8.46 8.72
N THR A 100 9.67 7.71 9.77
CA THR A 100 10.55 8.12 10.88
C THR A 100 11.95 8.47 10.39
N LYS A 101 12.56 7.62 9.54
CA LYS A 101 13.89 7.87 8.97
C LYS A 101 13.98 9.19 8.22
N TYR A 102 12.94 9.54 7.46
CA TYR A 102 12.92 10.79 6.69
C TYR A 102 12.59 12.00 7.56
N MET A 103 11.71 11.88 8.56
CA MET A 103 11.43 12.94 9.54
C MET A 103 12.69 13.31 10.33
N GLU A 104 13.52 12.33 10.71
CA GLU A 104 14.77 12.57 11.45
C GLU A 104 15.94 13.10 10.59
N SER A 105 15.80 13.07 9.26
CA SER A 105 16.90 13.42 8.34
C SER A 105 16.91 14.87 7.86
N ASP A 106 16.04 15.75 8.38
CA ASP A 106 15.88 17.16 8.00
C ASP A 106 15.56 17.39 6.50
N VAL A 107 15.11 16.35 5.77
CA VAL A 107 14.81 16.46 4.34
C VAL A 107 13.35 16.77 4.05
N LEU A 108 12.48 16.59 5.05
CA LEU A 108 11.06 16.92 4.91
C LEU A 108 10.79 18.35 5.37
N LEU A 109 9.92 19.05 4.64
CA LEU A 109 9.47 20.39 5.00
C LEU A 109 8.54 20.30 6.22
N ASN A 110 8.74 21.17 7.22
CA ASN A 110 7.78 21.38 8.29
C ASN A 110 6.53 22.06 7.73
N LEU A 111 5.38 21.39 7.86
CA LEU A 111 4.13 21.85 7.28
C LEU A 111 3.23 22.65 8.22
N ASN A 112 3.61 22.82 9.50
CA ASN A 112 2.74 23.45 10.52
C ASN A 112 2.25 24.84 10.12
N ASP A 113 3.15 25.72 9.70
CA ASP A 113 2.78 27.09 9.31
C ASP A 113 1.84 27.12 8.10
N TYR A 114 2.00 26.17 7.18
CA TYR A 114 1.13 26.03 6.02
C TYR A 114 -0.25 25.51 6.42
N ILE A 115 -0.31 24.49 7.29
CA ILE A 115 -1.57 23.92 7.80
C ILE A 115 -2.36 24.99 8.57
N GLU A 116 -1.69 25.75 9.45
CA GLU A 116 -2.35 26.83 10.21
C GLU A 116 -2.89 27.95 9.32
N GLY A 117 -2.30 28.14 8.13
CA GLY A 117 -2.68 29.18 7.17
C GLY A 117 -3.72 28.76 6.14
N ASP A 118 -4.10 27.48 6.09
CA ASP A 118 -4.93 26.90 5.01
C ASP A 118 -6.26 26.35 5.57
N GLU A 119 -7.34 27.09 5.35
CA GLU A 119 -8.69 26.69 5.81
C GLU A 119 -9.23 25.42 5.12
N ALA A 120 -8.61 24.96 4.02
CA ALA A 120 -9.01 23.73 3.34
C ALA A 120 -8.50 22.48 4.05
N ILE A 121 -7.49 22.62 4.92
CA ILE A 121 -6.85 21.50 5.62
C ILE A 121 -7.20 21.56 7.11
N ASP A 122 -7.97 20.58 7.55
CA ASP A 122 -8.29 20.32 8.95
C ASP A 122 -7.97 18.85 9.25
N LEU A 123 -6.89 18.62 9.99
CA LEU A 123 -6.36 17.29 10.25
C LEU A 123 -7.32 16.40 11.06
N ASP A 124 -8.27 16.97 11.79
CA ASP A 124 -9.30 16.22 12.52
C ASP A 124 -10.29 15.52 11.59
N ASN A 125 -10.31 15.86 10.31
CA ASN A 125 -11.16 15.23 9.30
C ASN A 125 -10.53 13.99 8.62
N TYR A 126 -9.33 13.61 9.01
CA TYR A 126 -8.65 12.42 8.48
C TYR A 126 -8.58 11.31 9.52
N PHE A 127 -8.29 10.09 9.08
CA PHE A 127 -8.06 8.98 10.00
C PHE A 127 -6.85 9.27 10.90
N GLU A 128 -7.06 9.25 12.21
CA GLU A 128 -6.11 9.68 13.25
C GLU A 128 -4.72 9.05 13.10
N GLY A 129 -4.67 7.71 12.89
CA GLY A 129 -3.40 7.02 12.75
C GLY A 129 -2.53 7.51 11.58
N ILE A 130 -3.14 8.03 10.49
CA ILE A 130 -2.41 8.53 9.33
C ILE A 130 -1.77 9.88 9.65
N THR A 131 -2.49 10.77 10.32
CA THR A 131 -1.95 12.08 10.70
C THR A 131 -0.84 11.95 11.75
N GLU A 132 -1.03 11.07 12.75
CA GLU A 132 -0.01 10.78 13.77
C GLU A 132 1.28 10.20 13.17
N LEU A 133 1.16 9.30 12.19
CA LEU A 133 2.29 8.60 11.57
C LEU A 133 3.32 9.56 10.97
N TYR A 134 2.85 10.67 10.40
CA TYR A 134 3.69 11.69 9.76
C TYR A 134 3.94 12.92 10.66
N THR A 135 3.75 12.73 11.96
CA THR A 135 3.99 13.76 12.98
C THR A 135 5.10 13.31 13.93
N GLN A 136 6.07 14.17 14.14
CA GLN A 136 7.15 13.96 15.12
C GLN A 136 7.43 15.27 15.87
N ASP A 137 7.49 15.21 17.21
CA ASP A 137 7.75 16.36 18.07
C ASP A 137 6.80 17.55 17.77
N ASP A 138 5.50 17.27 17.59
CA ASP A 138 4.45 18.23 17.24
C ASP A 138 4.65 18.89 15.84
N VAL A 139 5.49 18.35 14.98
CA VAL A 139 5.71 18.82 13.61
C VAL A 139 5.09 17.83 12.63
N HIS A 140 4.24 18.33 11.73
CA HIS A 140 3.66 17.58 10.64
C HIS A 140 4.58 17.63 9.40
N TYR A 141 4.86 16.47 8.81
CA TYR A 141 5.79 16.31 7.67
C TYR A 141 5.12 15.78 6.40
N ALA A 142 3.85 15.39 6.50
CA ALA A 142 3.05 15.03 5.34
C ALA A 142 1.57 15.34 5.57
N LEU A 143 0.82 15.54 4.48
CA LEU A 143 -0.64 15.50 4.48
C LEU A 143 -1.12 14.09 4.10
N PRO A 144 -2.21 13.59 4.71
CA PRO A 144 -2.80 12.31 4.33
C PRO A 144 -3.16 12.27 2.84
N LYS A 145 -2.68 11.25 2.14
CA LYS A 145 -2.97 11.02 0.74
C LYS A 145 -4.20 10.13 0.56
N ASP A 146 -4.27 9.05 1.32
CA ASP A 146 -5.31 8.04 1.24
C ASP A 146 -5.41 7.27 2.56
N HIS A 147 -6.33 6.32 2.59
CA HIS A 147 -6.25 5.16 3.45
C HIS A 147 -6.56 3.91 2.64
N ASP A 148 -6.30 2.75 3.21
CA ASP A 148 -6.61 1.46 2.62
C ASP A 148 -7.33 0.56 3.62
N THR A 149 -7.99 -0.46 3.13
CA THR A 149 -8.48 -1.60 3.89
C THR A 149 -8.18 -2.88 3.13
N ILE A 150 -8.35 -4.01 3.77
CA ILE A 150 -8.08 -5.32 3.19
C ILE A 150 -9.39 -6.06 2.94
N ALA A 151 -9.46 -6.74 1.80
CA ALA A 151 -10.54 -7.65 1.45
C ALA A 151 -9.97 -8.94 0.82
N VAL A 152 -10.81 -9.93 0.61
CA VAL A 152 -10.41 -11.16 -0.10
C VAL A 152 -10.88 -11.09 -1.54
N VAL A 153 -9.95 -11.25 -2.49
CA VAL A 153 -10.29 -11.51 -3.90
C VAL A 153 -10.26 -12.99 -4.18
N TYR A 154 -11.26 -13.50 -4.91
CA TYR A 154 -11.32 -14.88 -5.34
C TYR A 154 -11.59 -15.02 -6.83
N ASN A 155 -11.08 -16.10 -7.43
CA ASN A 155 -11.20 -16.39 -8.84
C ASN A 155 -12.36 -17.37 -9.10
N LYS A 156 -13.50 -16.84 -9.58
CA LYS A 156 -14.73 -17.60 -9.88
C LYS A 156 -14.48 -18.78 -10.81
N ALA A 157 -13.61 -18.63 -11.81
CA ALA A 157 -13.30 -19.72 -12.75
C ALA A 157 -12.62 -20.90 -12.06
N ILE A 158 -11.78 -20.67 -11.04
CA ILE A 158 -11.18 -21.74 -10.22
C ILE A 158 -12.24 -22.41 -9.36
N PHE A 159 -13.09 -21.63 -8.69
CA PHE A 159 -14.18 -22.14 -7.87
C PHE A 159 -15.13 -23.00 -8.68
N ASP A 160 -15.57 -22.51 -9.83
CA ASP A 160 -16.46 -23.25 -10.78
C ASP A 160 -15.80 -24.54 -11.28
N LYS A 161 -14.52 -24.47 -11.66
CA LYS A 161 -13.75 -25.63 -12.16
C LYS A 161 -13.75 -26.78 -11.16
N TYR A 162 -13.60 -26.48 -9.87
CA TYR A 162 -13.52 -27.49 -8.82
C TYR A 162 -14.85 -27.72 -8.09
N GLY A 163 -15.90 -26.97 -8.41
CA GLY A 163 -17.22 -27.08 -7.78
C GLY A 163 -17.13 -26.73 -6.30
N VAL A 164 -16.45 -25.63 -5.96
CA VAL A 164 -16.37 -25.04 -4.63
C VAL A 164 -17.37 -23.89 -4.56
N GLU A 165 -18.10 -23.78 -3.45
CA GLU A 165 -19.06 -22.70 -3.26
C GLU A 165 -18.31 -21.37 -3.04
N TYR A 166 -18.87 -20.27 -3.59
CA TYR A 166 -18.31 -18.94 -3.42
C TYR A 166 -18.43 -18.48 -1.96
N PRO A 167 -17.43 -17.76 -1.44
CA PRO A 167 -17.53 -17.15 -0.10
C PRO A 167 -18.59 -16.04 -0.11
N THR A 168 -19.11 -15.74 1.08
CA THR A 168 -20.04 -14.65 1.32
C THR A 168 -19.42 -13.65 2.31
N ASN A 169 -20.00 -12.47 2.47
CA ASN A 169 -19.50 -11.51 3.46
C ASN A 169 -19.70 -11.96 4.93
N ASP A 170 -20.52 -12.99 5.18
CA ASP A 170 -20.71 -13.58 6.49
C ASP A 170 -19.98 -14.94 6.57
N TRP A 171 -18.67 -14.91 6.80
CA TRP A 171 -17.80 -16.07 6.87
C TRP A 171 -16.65 -15.92 7.85
N THR A 172 -16.17 -17.06 8.32
CA THR A 172 -15.11 -17.16 9.33
C THR A 172 -13.74 -17.46 8.72
N TRP A 173 -12.67 -17.22 9.49
CA TRP A 173 -11.32 -17.65 9.11
C TRP A 173 -11.21 -19.17 8.97
N GLU A 174 -11.99 -19.94 9.75
CA GLU A 174 -12.08 -21.40 9.63
C GLU A 174 -12.69 -21.81 8.28
N GLU A 175 -13.73 -21.11 7.81
CA GLU A 175 -14.32 -21.33 6.48
C GLU A 175 -13.37 -20.91 5.37
N PHE A 176 -12.66 -19.78 5.52
CA PHE A 176 -11.59 -19.39 4.61
C PHE A 176 -10.55 -20.51 4.45
N ALA A 177 -10.03 -21.04 5.59
CA ALA A 177 -9.04 -22.10 5.58
C ALA A 177 -9.60 -23.40 4.95
N ALA A 178 -10.86 -23.76 5.25
CA ALA A 178 -11.50 -24.95 4.69
C ALA A 178 -11.69 -24.83 3.17
N ILE A 179 -12.15 -23.69 2.66
CA ILE A 179 -12.30 -23.40 1.24
C ILE A 179 -10.93 -23.45 0.55
N ALA A 180 -9.92 -22.81 1.13
CA ALA A 180 -8.56 -22.82 0.60
C ALA A 180 -8.00 -24.24 0.50
N GLN A 181 -8.18 -25.07 1.56
CA GLN A 181 -7.74 -26.45 1.55
C GLN A 181 -8.49 -27.28 0.51
N GLU A 182 -9.80 -27.09 0.36
CA GLU A 182 -10.60 -27.80 -0.64
C GLU A 182 -10.12 -27.48 -2.07
N ILE A 183 -9.82 -26.21 -2.38
CA ILE A 183 -9.26 -25.81 -3.69
C ILE A 183 -7.89 -26.46 -3.89
N SER A 184 -6.99 -26.42 -2.88
CA SER A 184 -5.67 -27.05 -2.99
C SER A 184 -5.75 -28.55 -3.22
N ASP A 185 -6.63 -29.26 -2.47
CA ASP A 185 -6.79 -30.70 -2.62
C ASP A 185 -7.31 -31.10 -4.00
N LYS A 186 -8.32 -30.38 -4.51
CA LYS A 186 -8.90 -30.62 -5.84
C LYS A 186 -8.01 -30.14 -6.97
N GLY A 187 -7.22 -29.09 -6.74
CA GLY A 187 -6.31 -28.46 -7.70
C GLY A 187 -4.90 -29.05 -7.75
N ALA A 188 -4.59 -30.03 -6.88
CA ALA A 188 -3.23 -30.56 -6.71
C ALA A 188 -2.61 -31.09 -8.01
N GLU A 189 -3.36 -31.81 -8.84
CA GLU A 189 -2.88 -32.35 -10.13
C GLU A 189 -2.63 -31.23 -11.16
N ASP A 190 -3.31 -30.11 -11.03
CA ASP A 190 -3.18 -28.94 -11.90
C ASP A 190 -2.15 -27.91 -11.38
N GLY A 191 -1.59 -28.14 -10.18
CA GLY A 191 -0.65 -27.23 -9.51
C GLY A 191 -1.31 -25.95 -9.01
N ILE A 192 -2.60 -26.01 -8.65
CA ILE A 192 -3.39 -24.89 -8.15
C ILE A 192 -3.48 -24.98 -6.63
N TYR A 193 -3.33 -23.85 -5.96
CA TYR A 193 -3.38 -23.69 -4.51
C TYR A 193 -4.60 -22.87 -4.10
N GLY A 194 -5.05 -23.05 -2.86
CA GLY A 194 -6.24 -22.36 -2.36
C GLY A 194 -5.98 -20.90 -2.06
N THR A 195 -4.86 -20.59 -1.42
CA THR A 195 -4.53 -19.24 -0.99
C THR A 195 -3.02 -18.99 -0.99
N TYR A 196 -2.62 -17.79 -0.57
CA TYR A 196 -1.23 -17.36 -0.45
C TYR A 196 -1.00 -16.66 0.89
N CYS A 197 0.04 -17.07 1.61
CA CYS A 197 0.49 -16.42 2.83
C CYS A 197 1.98 -16.72 3.05
N ASN A 198 2.82 -15.70 3.00
CA ASN A 198 4.24 -15.81 3.35
C ASN A 198 4.59 -14.99 4.59
N SER A 199 5.85 -15.00 5.00
CA SER A 199 6.29 -14.26 6.20
C SER A 199 6.14 -12.74 6.07
N ASN A 200 6.06 -12.20 4.85
CA ASN A 200 5.87 -10.77 4.59
C ASN A 200 4.40 -10.38 4.40
N SER A 201 3.47 -11.34 4.45
CA SER A 201 2.03 -11.06 4.33
C SER A 201 1.45 -10.47 5.64
N THR A 202 2.11 -9.43 6.14
CA THR A 202 1.78 -8.73 7.40
C THR A 202 0.43 -8.06 7.31
N GLN A 203 0.35 -6.95 6.62
CA GLN A 203 -0.85 -6.13 6.48
C GLN A 203 -1.95 -6.88 5.75
N ASP A 204 -1.62 -7.70 4.74
CA ASP A 204 -2.62 -8.35 3.90
C ASP A 204 -3.29 -9.52 4.61
N VAL A 205 -2.55 -10.33 5.40
CA VAL A 205 -3.05 -11.59 5.94
C VAL A 205 -2.94 -11.66 7.47
N TRP A 206 -1.75 -11.95 8.00
CA TRP A 206 -1.66 -12.50 9.35
C TRP A 206 -1.77 -11.45 10.47
N TYR A 207 -1.55 -10.15 10.22
CA TYR A 207 -1.94 -9.11 11.18
C TYR A 207 -3.46 -9.09 11.37
N ASN A 208 -4.23 -9.19 10.27
CA ASN A 208 -5.70 -9.23 10.37
C ASN A 208 -6.17 -10.42 11.22
N ILE A 209 -5.56 -11.60 11.03
CA ILE A 209 -5.87 -12.79 11.84
C ILE A 209 -5.51 -12.56 13.31
N ILE A 210 -4.32 -12.01 13.60
CA ILE A 210 -3.90 -11.72 14.98
C ILE A 210 -4.93 -10.85 15.70
N TYR A 211 -5.32 -9.74 15.09
CA TYR A 211 -6.27 -8.81 15.72
C TYR A 211 -7.69 -9.39 15.78
N SER A 212 -8.13 -10.14 14.77
CA SER A 212 -9.43 -10.82 14.81
C SER A 212 -9.52 -11.86 15.94
N TYR A 213 -8.41 -12.51 16.32
CA TYR A 213 -8.32 -13.41 17.47
C TYR A 213 -8.15 -12.66 18.81
N GLY A 214 -8.17 -11.33 18.82
CA GLY A 214 -7.98 -10.50 20.02
C GLY A 214 -6.52 -10.38 20.47
N GLY A 215 -5.57 -10.80 19.63
CA GLY A 215 -4.13 -10.60 19.83
C GLY A 215 -3.67 -9.21 19.45
N LYS A 216 -2.38 -8.99 19.45
CA LYS A 216 -1.74 -7.73 19.01
C LYS A 216 -0.29 -7.96 18.60
N VAL A 217 0.22 -7.06 17.78
CA VAL A 217 1.63 -7.04 17.34
C VAL A 217 2.47 -6.18 18.28
N ILE A 218 1.93 -5.06 18.71
CA ILE A 218 2.58 -4.09 19.60
C ILE A 218 1.57 -3.61 20.66
N SER A 219 2.04 -3.21 21.83
CA SER A 219 1.20 -2.60 22.87
C SER A 219 0.70 -1.22 22.43
N ASP A 220 -0.44 -0.77 22.99
CA ASP A 220 -1.06 0.52 22.64
C ASP A 220 -0.12 1.72 22.90
N ASP A 221 0.73 1.62 23.93
CA ASP A 221 1.75 2.62 24.25
C ASP A 221 3.05 2.46 23.45
N LYS A 222 3.08 1.51 22.50
CA LYS A 222 4.20 1.21 21.59
C LYS A 222 5.51 0.83 22.29
N LYS A 223 5.45 0.34 23.55
CA LYS A 223 6.64 0.05 24.38
C LYS A 223 6.92 -1.43 24.57
N ALA A 224 6.02 -2.29 24.17
CA ALA A 224 6.16 -3.72 24.31
C ALA A 224 5.65 -4.47 23.07
N SER A 225 6.32 -5.55 22.75
CA SER A 225 5.86 -6.52 21.76
C SER A 225 4.58 -7.21 22.22
N GLY A 226 3.71 -7.54 21.27
CA GLY A 226 2.55 -8.40 21.46
C GLY A 226 2.72 -9.80 20.87
N TYR A 227 3.88 -10.15 20.33
CA TYR A 227 4.10 -11.45 19.68
C TYR A 227 4.08 -12.63 20.66
N ASP A 228 4.32 -12.43 21.95
CA ASP A 228 4.21 -13.43 23.00
C ASP A 228 2.86 -13.42 23.74
N ASP A 229 1.91 -12.59 23.31
CA ASP A 229 0.54 -12.60 23.79
C ASP A 229 -0.14 -13.95 23.46
N PRO A 230 -0.85 -14.58 24.40
CA PRO A 230 -1.51 -15.86 24.15
C PRO A 230 -2.47 -15.88 22.96
N ALA A 231 -3.22 -14.80 22.72
CA ALA A 231 -4.14 -14.71 21.59
C ALA A 231 -3.36 -14.56 20.26
N THR A 232 -2.26 -13.83 20.25
CA THR A 232 -1.35 -13.74 19.09
C THR A 232 -0.73 -15.10 18.76
N ILE A 233 -0.29 -15.86 19.78
CA ILE A 233 0.25 -17.22 19.59
C ILE A 233 -0.82 -18.15 19.01
N GLU A 234 -2.06 -18.08 19.49
CA GLU A 234 -3.17 -18.88 18.96
C GLU A 234 -3.48 -18.54 17.51
N ALA A 235 -3.58 -17.25 17.19
CA ALA A 235 -3.77 -16.76 15.83
C ALA A 235 -2.67 -17.28 14.88
N MET A 236 -1.40 -17.21 15.28
CA MET A 236 -0.29 -17.66 14.45
C MET A 236 -0.18 -19.18 14.35
N LYS A 237 -0.65 -19.93 15.37
CA LYS A 237 -0.87 -21.37 15.24
C LYS A 237 -1.94 -21.67 14.19
N PHE A 238 -3.04 -20.93 14.19
CA PHE A 238 -4.06 -21.06 13.15
C PHE A 238 -3.46 -20.78 11.75
N VAL A 239 -2.70 -19.72 11.57
CA VAL A 239 -2.02 -19.43 10.28
C VAL A 239 -1.17 -20.62 9.85
N THR A 240 -0.29 -21.12 10.73
CA THR A 240 0.67 -22.16 10.36
C THR A 240 0.04 -23.53 10.18
N GLU A 241 -1.04 -23.84 10.90
CA GLU A 241 -1.70 -25.16 10.87
C GLU A 241 -2.87 -25.24 9.87
N LYS A 242 -3.53 -24.12 9.55
CA LYS A 242 -4.74 -24.10 8.74
C LYS A 242 -4.58 -23.35 7.41
N ILE A 243 -3.85 -22.25 7.39
CA ILE A 243 -3.67 -21.43 6.17
C ILE A 243 -2.51 -21.95 5.32
N LEU A 244 -1.33 -22.14 5.92
CA LEU A 244 -0.13 -22.55 5.18
C LEU A 244 -0.26 -23.89 4.42
N PRO A 245 -0.99 -24.91 4.89
CA PRO A 245 -1.17 -26.14 4.13
C PRO A 245 -1.83 -25.96 2.75
N ALA A 246 -2.62 -24.90 2.58
CA ALA A 246 -3.29 -24.54 1.33
C ALA A 246 -2.48 -23.57 0.43
N CYS A 247 -1.29 -23.15 0.87
CA CYS A 247 -0.43 -22.22 0.16
C CYS A 247 0.60 -22.94 -0.76
N PRO A 248 1.17 -22.26 -1.75
CA PRO A 248 2.36 -22.71 -2.45
C PRO A 248 3.53 -22.93 -1.50
N SER A 249 4.55 -23.68 -1.98
CA SER A 249 5.76 -23.88 -1.17
C SER A 249 6.46 -22.54 -0.85
N PRO A 250 7.18 -22.43 0.30
CA PRO A 250 7.93 -21.21 0.62
C PRO A 250 8.88 -20.74 -0.49
N ASP A 251 9.56 -21.66 -1.18
CA ASP A 251 10.44 -21.34 -2.33
C ASP A 251 9.67 -20.72 -3.50
N SER A 252 8.46 -21.23 -3.78
CA SER A 252 7.59 -20.67 -4.83
C SER A 252 7.11 -19.27 -4.45
N MET A 253 6.70 -19.08 -3.20
CA MET A 253 6.25 -17.77 -2.70
C MET A 253 7.38 -16.75 -2.57
N ALA A 254 8.61 -17.17 -2.32
CA ALA A 254 9.78 -16.29 -2.33
C ALA A 254 10.14 -15.78 -3.74
N SER A 255 9.78 -16.53 -4.78
CA SER A 255 10.10 -16.18 -6.17
C SER A 255 8.96 -15.46 -6.91
N THR A 256 7.72 -15.58 -6.46
CA THR A 256 6.54 -15.03 -7.13
C THR A 256 5.54 -14.51 -6.09
N GLY A 257 5.18 -13.23 -6.21
CA GLY A 257 4.24 -12.58 -5.31
C GLY A 257 2.78 -13.02 -5.48
N PRO A 258 1.92 -12.69 -4.50
CA PRO A 258 0.52 -13.12 -4.45
C PRO A 258 -0.27 -12.71 -5.70
N ASP A 259 -0.13 -11.46 -6.14
CA ASP A 259 -0.88 -10.92 -7.28
C ASP A 259 -0.57 -11.66 -8.57
N THR A 260 0.72 -11.89 -8.83
CA THR A 260 1.16 -12.63 -10.03
C THR A 260 0.66 -14.06 -10.01
N MET A 261 0.71 -14.75 -8.86
CA MET A 261 0.19 -16.11 -8.73
C MET A 261 -1.33 -16.15 -8.92
N PHE A 262 -2.06 -15.22 -8.32
CA PHE A 262 -3.51 -15.14 -8.46
C PHE A 262 -3.94 -14.82 -9.90
N GLN A 263 -3.39 -13.77 -10.51
CA GLN A 263 -3.72 -13.38 -11.88
C GLN A 263 -3.32 -14.45 -12.92
N SER A 264 -2.29 -15.25 -12.62
CA SER A 264 -1.90 -16.40 -13.44
C SER A 264 -2.80 -17.63 -13.24
N GLY A 265 -3.80 -17.57 -12.35
CA GLY A 265 -4.71 -18.67 -12.06
C GLY A 265 -4.06 -19.83 -11.30
N LEU A 266 -2.98 -19.58 -10.56
CA LEU A 266 -2.31 -20.59 -9.73
C LEU A 266 -2.82 -20.61 -8.28
N VAL A 267 -3.55 -19.57 -7.86
CA VAL A 267 -4.11 -19.43 -6.51
C VAL A 267 -5.58 -19.06 -6.62
N GLY A 268 -6.42 -19.71 -5.82
CA GLY A 268 -7.89 -19.55 -5.85
C GLY A 268 -8.39 -18.27 -5.22
N MET A 269 -7.77 -17.82 -4.12
CA MET A 269 -8.10 -16.58 -3.42
C MET A 269 -6.90 -16.03 -2.65
N ILE A 270 -6.85 -14.70 -2.51
CA ILE A 270 -5.85 -14.00 -1.71
C ILE A 270 -6.48 -12.85 -0.93
N CYS A 271 -5.94 -12.52 0.22
CA CYS A 271 -6.22 -11.24 0.87
C CYS A 271 -5.39 -10.16 0.17
N GLN A 272 -5.99 -9.00 -0.08
CA GLN A 272 -5.30 -7.92 -0.76
C GLN A 272 -5.93 -6.55 -0.42
N GLY A 273 -5.15 -5.50 -0.50
CA GLY A 273 -5.58 -4.15 -0.18
C GLY A 273 -6.30 -3.43 -1.31
N SER A 274 -7.08 -2.41 -0.94
CA SER A 274 -7.87 -1.59 -1.87
C SER A 274 -7.02 -0.93 -2.98
N TRP A 275 -5.74 -0.70 -2.74
CA TRP A 275 -4.79 -0.16 -3.73
C TRP A 275 -4.61 -1.04 -4.96
N MET A 276 -4.93 -2.35 -4.86
CA MET A 276 -4.79 -3.29 -5.97
C MET A 276 -6.03 -3.42 -6.85
N VAL A 277 -7.15 -2.82 -6.48
CA VAL A 277 -8.42 -2.95 -7.22
C VAL A 277 -8.26 -2.60 -8.69
N ASN A 278 -7.59 -1.49 -9.01
CA ASN A 278 -7.35 -1.08 -10.40
C ASN A 278 -6.57 -2.13 -11.20
N SER A 279 -5.57 -2.78 -10.59
CA SER A 279 -4.79 -3.84 -11.24
C SER A 279 -5.64 -5.06 -11.57
N PHE A 280 -6.54 -5.45 -10.67
CA PHE A 280 -7.45 -6.58 -10.89
C PHE A 280 -8.59 -6.20 -11.85
N TYR A 281 -9.12 -4.98 -11.78
CA TYR A 281 -10.16 -4.49 -12.67
C TYR A 281 -9.73 -4.40 -14.14
N THR A 282 -8.47 -4.03 -14.37
CA THR A 282 -7.91 -3.89 -15.74
C THR A 282 -7.27 -5.16 -16.28
N ALA A 283 -7.26 -6.24 -15.52
CA ALA A 283 -6.71 -7.54 -15.97
C ALA A 283 -7.57 -8.15 -17.10
N ASP A 284 -6.94 -8.89 -18.00
CA ASP A 284 -7.62 -9.55 -19.13
C ASP A 284 -8.75 -10.52 -18.69
N ASN A 285 -8.66 -11.04 -17.47
CA ASN A 285 -9.60 -11.97 -16.85
C ASN A 285 -10.35 -11.37 -15.63
N ALA A 286 -10.51 -10.06 -15.60
CA ALA A 286 -11.20 -9.36 -14.52
C ALA A 286 -12.63 -9.87 -14.26
N ASP A 287 -13.33 -10.32 -15.30
CA ASP A 287 -14.67 -10.91 -15.19
C ASP A 287 -14.72 -12.17 -14.31
N ASP A 288 -13.59 -12.84 -14.12
CA ASP A 288 -13.49 -14.03 -13.25
C ASP A 288 -13.27 -13.64 -11.77
N TYR A 289 -13.01 -12.39 -11.45
CA TYR A 289 -12.70 -11.95 -10.10
C TYR A 289 -13.92 -11.43 -9.36
N ALA A 290 -13.93 -11.63 -8.04
CA ALA A 290 -14.89 -11.00 -7.15
C ALA A 290 -14.25 -10.79 -5.77
N TRP A 291 -14.72 -9.76 -5.08
CA TRP A 291 -14.26 -9.38 -3.75
C TRP A 291 -15.29 -9.78 -2.69
N VAL A 292 -14.81 -10.06 -1.52
CA VAL A 292 -15.62 -10.35 -0.33
C VAL A 292 -14.91 -9.79 0.90
N MET A 293 -15.68 -9.38 1.90
CA MET A 293 -15.09 -8.86 3.14
C MET A 293 -14.16 -9.87 3.80
N MET A 294 -13.22 -9.34 4.59
CA MET A 294 -12.34 -10.17 5.43
C MET A 294 -13.17 -11.09 6.32
N PRO A 295 -12.72 -12.34 6.52
CA PRO A 295 -13.36 -13.26 7.46
C PRO A 295 -13.30 -12.73 8.89
N TYR A 296 -14.21 -13.18 9.73
CA TYR A 296 -14.14 -12.94 11.18
C TYR A 296 -13.64 -14.19 11.93
N ALA A 297 -13.10 -13.99 13.15
CA ALA A 297 -12.73 -15.07 14.04
C ALA A 297 -13.88 -15.32 15.01
N ASP A 298 -14.56 -16.48 14.93
CA ASP A 298 -15.58 -16.88 15.92
C ASP A 298 -14.91 -17.39 17.19
N VAL A 299 -14.23 -16.48 17.93
CA VAL A 299 -13.42 -16.83 19.11
C VAL A 299 -14.27 -17.40 20.24
N ASN A 300 -15.49 -16.94 20.36
CA ASN A 300 -16.40 -17.37 21.43
C ASN A 300 -17.31 -18.55 21.02
N GLY A 301 -17.30 -18.97 19.76
CA GLY A 301 -18.05 -20.12 19.24
C GLY A 301 -19.56 -19.92 19.18
N ASN A 302 -20.02 -18.66 19.10
CA ASN A 302 -21.44 -18.34 19.07
C ASN A 302 -22.03 -18.29 17.64
N GLY A 303 -21.20 -18.35 16.60
CA GLY A 303 -21.58 -18.30 15.19
C GLY A 303 -22.12 -16.93 14.77
N GLN A 304 -21.74 -15.86 15.43
CA GLN A 304 -22.11 -14.48 15.11
C GLN A 304 -20.86 -13.63 15.02
N CYS A 305 -20.78 -12.81 13.97
CA CYS A 305 -19.71 -11.86 13.83
C CYS A 305 -19.88 -10.69 14.82
N GLU A 306 -18.96 -10.55 15.74
CA GLU A 306 -18.80 -9.33 16.52
C GLU A 306 -17.80 -8.40 15.78
N SER A 307 -18.00 -7.09 15.82
CA SER A 307 -17.14 -6.18 15.06
C SER A 307 -15.65 -6.31 15.43
N SER A 308 -15.34 -6.63 16.68
CA SER A 308 -13.97 -6.88 17.15
C SER A 308 -13.35 -8.18 16.64
N GLU A 309 -14.15 -9.10 16.11
CA GLU A 309 -13.71 -10.39 15.54
C GLU A 309 -13.45 -10.30 14.03
N ARG A 310 -13.91 -9.24 13.37
CA ARG A 310 -13.61 -8.93 11.96
C ARG A 310 -12.71 -7.70 11.89
N CYS A 311 -11.43 -7.89 11.65
CA CYS A 311 -10.47 -6.80 11.59
C CYS A 311 -9.96 -6.58 10.16
N SER A 312 -9.74 -5.32 9.83
CA SER A 312 -8.93 -4.90 8.69
C SER A 312 -7.79 -4.02 9.17
N ILE A 313 -6.57 -4.43 8.84
CA ILE A 313 -5.44 -3.53 8.99
C ILE A 313 -5.60 -2.43 7.95
N TYR A 314 -5.53 -1.17 8.39
CA TYR A 314 -5.46 -0.04 7.49
C TYR A 314 -4.13 0.69 7.64
N ASN A 315 -3.72 1.32 6.58
CA ASN A 315 -2.58 2.21 6.49
C ASN A 315 -2.98 3.41 5.63
N GLY A 316 -2.10 4.36 5.46
CA GLY A 316 -2.29 5.47 4.55
C GLY A 316 -0.96 6.09 4.17
N LEU A 317 -0.89 6.59 2.96
CA LEU A 317 0.27 7.31 2.48
C LEU A 317 0.19 8.78 2.87
N GLY A 318 1.35 9.43 2.88
CA GLY A 318 1.47 10.87 3.06
C GLY A 318 2.02 11.56 1.81
N TRP A 319 1.55 12.76 1.53
CA TRP A 319 2.18 13.69 0.61
C TRP A 319 3.21 14.52 1.37
N SER A 320 4.49 14.30 1.10
CA SER A 320 5.60 15.06 1.70
C SER A 320 6.23 16.02 0.71
N ILE A 321 6.79 17.12 1.23
CA ILE A 321 7.52 18.12 0.47
C ILE A 321 9.00 18.07 0.86
N TYR A 322 9.89 18.14 -0.13
CA TYR A 322 11.32 18.29 0.10
C TYR A 322 11.64 19.66 0.71
N SER A 323 12.33 19.70 1.85
CA SER A 323 12.73 20.94 2.54
C SER A 323 13.63 21.86 1.69
N GLY A 324 14.35 21.30 0.71
CA GLY A 324 15.19 22.03 -0.25
C GLY A 324 14.49 22.38 -1.57
N SER A 325 13.17 22.16 -1.70
CA SER A 325 12.40 22.57 -2.89
C SER A 325 12.57 24.07 -3.16
N LYS A 326 12.61 24.42 -4.44
CA LYS A 326 12.68 25.82 -4.88
C LYS A 326 11.31 26.48 -5.00
N ASN A 327 10.25 25.68 -4.91
CA ASN A 327 8.87 26.09 -5.04
C ASN A 327 8.01 25.58 -3.88
N PRO A 328 8.39 25.79 -2.60
CA PRO A 328 7.70 25.19 -1.47
C PRO A 328 6.22 25.62 -1.38
N ASP A 329 5.89 26.89 -1.71
CA ASP A 329 4.51 27.38 -1.66
C ASP A 329 3.63 26.74 -2.76
N ALA A 330 4.18 26.54 -3.96
CA ALA A 330 3.44 25.85 -5.02
C ALA A 330 3.33 24.33 -4.73
N ALA A 331 4.36 23.72 -4.14
CA ALA A 331 4.32 22.34 -3.68
C ALA A 331 3.27 22.14 -2.58
N TRP A 332 3.20 23.07 -1.62
CA TRP A 332 2.12 23.08 -0.62
C TRP A 332 0.75 23.19 -1.26
N SER A 333 0.54 24.18 -2.12
CA SER A 333 -0.74 24.37 -2.82
C SER A 333 -1.18 23.12 -3.58
N LEU A 334 -0.24 22.38 -4.19
CA LEU A 334 -0.54 21.13 -4.87
C LEU A 334 -0.96 20.04 -3.88
N ILE A 335 -0.20 19.79 -2.80
CA ILE A 335 -0.56 18.74 -1.85
C ILE A 335 -1.82 19.10 -1.04
N SER A 336 -2.07 20.38 -0.76
CA SER A 336 -3.32 20.85 -0.17
C SER A 336 -4.51 20.57 -1.08
N HIS A 337 -4.37 20.79 -2.38
CA HIS A 337 -5.40 20.46 -3.37
C HIS A 337 -5.70 18.95 -3.38
N PHE A 338 -4.69 18.06 -3.41
CA PHE A 338 -4.88 16.63 -3.31
C PHE A 338 -5.50 16.18 -1.98
N ALA A 339 -5.09 16.79 -0.88
CA ALA A 339 -5.54 16.43 0.45
C ALA A 339 -6.88 17.05 0.84
N SER A 340 -7.30 18.16 0.19
CA SER A 340 -8.59 18.79 0.45
C SER A 340 -9.74 17.79 0.34
N LYS A 341 -10.89 18.12 0.98
CA LYS A 341 -12.09 17.28 0.86
C LYS A 341 -12.48 17.01 -0.58
N GLU A 342 -12.41 18.05 -1.43
CA GLU A 342 -12.74 17.97 -2.86
C GLU A 342 -11.75 17.08 -3.59
N GLY A 343 -10.44 17.23 -3.35
CA GLY A 343 -9.40 16.39 -3.95
C GLY A 343 -9.52 14.93 -3.52
N GLN A 344 -9.78 14.67 -2.25
CA GLN A 344 -9.99 13.33 -1.71
C GLN A 344 -11.27 12.67 -2.27
N MET A 345 -12.36 13.43 -2.41
CA MET A 345 -13.59 12.95 -3.05
C MET A 345 -13.33 12.60 -4.52
N LYS A 346 -12.65 13.49 -5.25
CA LYS A 346 -12.29 13.27 -6.66
C LYS A 346 -11.39 12.04 -6.84
N GLN A 347 -10.43 11.83 -5.93
CA GLN A 347 -9.58 10.65 -5.91
C GLN A 347 -10.40 9.36 -5.83
N SER A 348 -11.39 9.31 -4.95
CA SER A 348 -12.31 8.18 -4.80
C SER A 348 -13.20 8.00 -6.03
N GLU A 349 -13.75 9.08 -6.58
CA GLU A 349 -14.58 9.06 -7.80
C GLU A 349 -13.83 8.57 -9.03
N LEU A 350 -12.55 8.83 -9.12
CA LEU A 350 -11.67 8.35 -10.19
C LEU A 350 -11.15 6.92 -9.96
N GLY A 351 -11.47 6.31 -8.80
CA GLY A 351 -10.97 4.99 -8.44
C GLY A 351 -9.45 4.93 -8.24
N VAL A 352 -8.83 6.05 -7.87
CA VAL A 352 -7.38 6.10 -7.59
C VAL A 352 -7.08 5.27 -6.35
N THR A 353 -7.67 5.64 -5.22
CA THR A 353 -7.68 4.89 -3.95
C THR A 353 -8.86 5.37 -3.10
N MET A 354 -9.09 4.72 -1.96
CA MET A 354 -9.99 5.22 -0.94
C MET A 354 -9.43 6.50 -0.32
N ALA A 355 -10.32 7.40 0.08
CA ALA A 355 -9.94 8.71 0.62
C ALA A 355 -9.43 8.59 2.07
N GLY A 356 -8.33 9.27 2.39
CA GLY A 356 -7.89 9.47 3.78
C GLY A 356 -8.80 10.43 4.57
N TYR A 357 -9.62 11.24 3.88
CA TYR A 357 -10.62 12.11 4.47
C TYR A 357 -11.87 11.33 4.83
N ILE A 358 -12.26 11.35 6.11
CA ILE A 358 -13.38 10.55 6.65
C ILE A 358 -14.69 10.88 5.91
N GLY A 359 -15.38 9.82 5.48
CA GLY A 359 -16.65 9.92 4.76
C GLY A 359 -16.52 10.25 3.26
N CYS A 360 -15.33 10.17 2.68
CA CYS A 360 -15.09 10.37 1.25
C CYS A 360 -14.76 9.09 0.47
N SER A 361 -14.81 7.90 1.10
CA SER A 361 -14.47 6.62 0.45
C SER A 361 -15.62 5.98 -0.32
N GLU A 362 -16.91 6.31 -0.03
CA GLU A 362 -18.07 5.69 -0.69
C GLU A 362 -18.03 5.74 -2.24
N PRO A 363 -17.61 6.84 -2.90
CA PRO A 363 -17.54 6.87 -4.36
C PRO A 363 -16.60 5.81 -4.94
N PHE A 364 -15.53 5.42 -4.24
CA PHE A 364 -14.61 4.37 -4.68
C PHE A 364 -15.33 3.04 -4.92
N ALA A 365 -16.26 2.66 -4.03
CA ALA A 365 -17.05 1.45 -4.18
C ALA A 365 -17.92 1.42 -5.44
N ASN A 366 -18.27 2.58 -6.00
CA ASN A 366 -19.17 2.73 -7.14
C ASN A 366 -18.43 2.96 -8.48
N THR A 367 -17.12 3.02 -8.49
CA THR A 367 -16.33 3.40 -9.68
C THR A 367 -16.10 2.24 -10.65
N PHE A 368 -16.04 1.01 -10.15
CA PHE A 368 -15.63 -0.16 -10.93
C PHE A 368 -16.83 -0.92 -11.51
N GLU A 369 -17.30 -0.52 -12.70
CA GLU A 369 -18.48 -1.10 -13.33
C GLU A 369 -18.35 -2.63 -13.52
N GLY A 370 -19.28 -3.38 -12.95
CA GLY A 370 -19.31 -4.86 -13.03
C GLY A 370 -18.43 -5.59 -12.00
N MET A 371 -17.63 -4.87 -11.21
CA MET A 371 -16.86 -5.42 -10.10
C MET A 371 -17.31 -4.75 -8.81
N ASP A 372 -17.91 -5.52 -7.89
CA ASP A 372 -18.30 -5.04 -6.57
C ASP A 372 -17.06 -4.95 -5.67
N VAL A 373 -16.69 -3.75 -5.28
CA VAL A 373 -15.57 -3.46 -4.37
C VAL A 373 -16.05 -2.83 -3.05
N SER A 374 -17.37 -2.85 -2.81
CA SER A 374 -17.96 -2.39 -1.54
C SER A 374 -17.33 -3.05 -0.30
N PRO A 375 -16.83 -4.32 -0.33
CA PRO A 375 -16.20 -4.94 0.82
C PRO A 375 -15.09 -4.12 1.47
N PHE A 376 -14.39 -3.27 0.71
CA PHE A 376 -13.35 -2.39 1.23
C PHE A 376 -13.91 -1.21 2.04
N VAL A 377 -15.09 -0.73 1.68
CA VAL A 377 -15.76 0.38 2.37
C VAL A 377 -16.67 -0.13 3.48
N ASP A 378 -17.41 -1.23 3.23
CA ASP A 378 -18.35 -1.80 4.20
C ASP A 378 -17.66 -2.21 5.51
N ILE A 379 -16.38 -2.66 5.43
CA ILE A 379 -15.61 -3.06 6.62
C ILE A 379 -15.32 -1.88 7.56
N GLU A 380 -15.40 -0.63 7.10
CA GLU A 380 -15.27 0.56 7.95
C GLU A 380 -16.41 0.63 8.98
N GLU A 381 -17.61 0.15 8.62
CA GLU A 381 -18.79 0.15 9.47
C GLU A 381 -19.05 -1.20 10.15
N GLU A 382 -18.76 -2.31 9.45
CA GLU A 382 -19.11 -3.67 9.88
C GLU A 382 -17.97 -4.39 10.62
N GLY A 383 -16.76 -3.85 10.59
CA GLY A 383 -15.57 -4.42 11.22
C GLY A 383 -14.91 -3.50 12.22
N THR A 384 -13.68 -3.83 12.54
CA THR A 384 -12.77 -2.97 13.32
C THR A 384 -11.55 -2.64 12.48
N LEU A 385 -11.34 -1.36 12.22
CA LEU A 385 -10.14 -0.88 11.57
C LEU A 385 -9.00 -0.81 12.59
N ILE A 386 -7.91 -1.48 12.29
CA ILE A 386 -6.68 -1.45 13.11
C ILE A 386 -5.61 -0.73 12.31
N PHE A 387 -5.12 0.39 12.84
CA PHE A 387 -3.99 1.04 12.21
C PHE A 387 -2.78 0.12 12.18
N ARG A 388 -2.08 0.08 11.04
CA ARG A 388 -0.91 -0.79 10.86
C ARG A 388 0.07 -0.60 12.01
N PRO A 389 0.44 -1.65 12.74
CA PRO A 389 1.36 -1.55 13.87
C PRO A 389 2.65 -0.83 13.50
N TYR A 390 3.02 0.17 14.30
CA TYR A 390 4.23 0.95 14.06
C TYR A 390 4.83 1.49 15.35
N SER A 391 6.12 1.77 15.29
CA SER A 391 6.88 2.55 16.25
C SER A 391 8.01 3.29 15.52
N LYS A 392 8.89 3.95 16.22
CA LYS A 392 10.04 4.61 15.61
C LYS A 392 10.94 3.62 14.84
N ASN A 393 11.13 2.42 15.36
CA ASN A 393 11.98 1.38 14.76
C ASN A 393 11.19 0.32 13.98
N THR A 394 10.03 0.67 13.40
CA THR A 394 9.17 -0.28 12.67
C THR A 394 9.93 -1.13 11.66
N ALA A 395 10.72 -0.50 10.79
CA ALA A 395 11.46 -1.22 9.76
C ALA A 395 12.40 -2.29 10.35
N VAL A 396 13.00 -2.01 11.52
CA VAL A 396 13.94 -2.93 12.15
C VAL A 396 13.22 -4.15 12.70
N TRP A 397 12.24 -3.95 13.60
CA TRP A 397 11.58 -5.08 14.25
C TRP A 397 10.66 -5.86 13.32
N GLU A 398 10.10 -5.21 12.26
CA GLU A 398 9.27 -5.91 11.29
C GLU A 398 10.11 -6.78 10.36
N ASP A 399 11.24 -6.27 9.86
CA ASP A 399 12.17 -7.04 9.02
C ASP A 399 12.74 -8.24 9.79
N ASP A 400 13.13 -8.05 11.06
CA ASP A 400 13.62 -9.11 11.93
C ASP A 400 12.54 -10.16 12.20
N ALA A 401 11.28 -9.75 12.44
CA ALA A 401 10.15 -10.66 12.63
C ALA A 401 9.87 -11.45 11.35
N ASN A 402 9.79 -10.78 10.20
CA ASN A 402 9.55 -11.42 8.91
C ASN A 402 10.64 -12.46 8.58
N LEU A 403 11.89 -12.11 8.83
CA LEU A 403 13.02 -13.06 8.65
C LEU A 403 12.94 -14.27 9.59
N ALA A 404 12.63 -14.05 10.84
CA ALA A 404 12.46 -15.14 11.81
C ALA A 404 11.29 -16.07 11.47
N LEU A 405 10.21 -15.53 10.90
CA LEU A 405 9.05 -16.29 10.47
C LEU A 405 9.33 -17.20 9.27
N VAL A 406 10.32 -16.92 8.42
CA VAL A 406 10.69 -17.82 7.31
C VAL A 406 10.97 -19.24 7.81
N ASP A 407 11.67 -19.38 8.94
CA ASP A 407 11.96 -20.69 9.53
C ASP A 407 10.68 -21.38 10.04
N ALA A 408 9.75 -20.62 10.61
CA ALA A 408 8.46 -21.14 11.08
C ALA A 408 7.54 -21.59 9.93
N TRP A 409 7.59 -20.91 8.79
CA TRP A 409 6.87 -21.32 7.56
C TRP A 409 7.40 -22.64 7.00
N ALA A 410 8.70 -22.91 7.16
CA ALA A 410 9.31 -24.18 6.78
C ALA A 410 9.07 -25.29 7.82
N ALA A 411 8.89 -24.92 9.10
CA ALA A 411 8.72 -25.84 10.23
C ALA A 411 7.63 -25.34 11.22
N PRO A 412 6.35 -25.42 10.86
CA PRO A 412 5.23 -24.79 11.60
C PRO A 412 5.14 -25.13 13.09
N LYS A 413 5.63 -26.28 13.50
CA LYS A 413 5.57 -26.74 14.90
C LYS A 413 6.41 -25.90 15.87
N THR A 414 7.25 -25.03 15.37
CA THR A 414 8.13 -24.16 16.17
C THR A 414 7.58 -22.75 16.33
N ILE A 415 6.38 -22.46 15.84
CA ILE A 415 5.83 -21.09 15.78
C ILE A 415 5.85 -20.38 17.13
N GLU A 416 5.46 -21.04 18.21
CA GLU A 416 5.43 -20.44 19.55
C GLU A 416 6.84 -20.04 20.03
N GLU A 417 7.85 -20.88 19.82
CA GLU A 417 9.25 -20.57 20.16
C GLU A 417 9.78 -19.40 19.32
N VAL A 418 9.41 -19.36 18.05
CA VAL A 418 9.78 -18.26 17.14
C VAL A 418 9.15 -16.96 17.58
N LEU A 419 7.86 -16.95 17.92
CA LEU A 419 7.15 -15.75 18.38
C LEU A 419 7.71 -15.21 19.70
N GLN A 420 8.08 -16.08 20.64
CA GLN A 420 8.74 -15.69 21.88
C GLN A 420 10.11 -15.03 21.61
N LYS A 421 10.85 -15.53 20.62
CA LYS A 421 12.10 -14.92 20.20
C LYS A 421 11.85 -13.56 19.54
N ILE A 422 10.90 -13.46 18.61
CA ILE A 422 10.51 -12.19 17.97
C ILE A 422 10.11 -11.15 19.02
N ALA A 423 9.33 -11.57 20.04
CA ALA A 423 8.94 -10.68 21.12
C ALA A 423 10.15 -10.11 21.88
N ALA A 424 11.13 -10.95 22.17
CA ALA A 424 12.34 -10.52 22.87
C ALA A 424 13.19 -9.56 22.02
N ASP A 425 13.36 -9.86 20.74
CA ASP A 425 14.13 -9.03 19.81
C ASP A 425 13.42 -7.67 19.57
N MET A 426 12.09 -7.69 19.35
CA MET A 426 11.30 -6.48 19.19
C MET A 426 11.32 -5.60 20.46
N ASN A 427 11.20 -6.20 21.66
CA ASN A 427 11.31 -5.43 22.90
C ASN A 427 12.68 -4.76 23.07
N THR A 428 13.74 -5.36 22.50
CA THR A 428 15.08 -4.73 22.47
C THR A 428 15.09 -3.52 21.53
N ALA A 429 14.50 -3.66 20.33
CA ALA A 429 14.40 -2.54 19.38
C ALA A 429 13.55 -1.38 19.92
N LEU A 430 12.43 -1.70 20.59
CA LEU A 430 11.55 -0.69 21.22
C LEU A 430 12.22 0.04 22.39
N ALA A 431 13.13 -0.62 23.11
CA ALA A 431 13.87 0.00 24.22
C ALA A 431 14.97 0.97 23.75
N GLU A 432 15.30 0.96 22.46
CA GLU A 432 16.29 1.86 21.83
C GLU A 432 15.65 3.15 21.28
N GLU A 433 14.33 3.27 21.30
CA GLU A 433 13.56 4.46 20.87
C GLU A 433 13.55 5.57 21.94
#